data_40aacfaa75ba4f48c76eb70106fcb737
#
_entry.id   40aacfaa75ba4f48c76eb70106fcb737
#
_cell.length_a   1.000
_cell.length_b   1.000
_cell.length_c   1.000
_cell.angle_alpha   90.00
_cell.angle_beta   90.00
_cell.angle_gamma   90.00
#
_symmetry.space_group_name_H-M   'P 1'
#
loop_
_entity.id
_entity.type
_entity.pdbx_description
1 polymer ?
#
loop_
_entity_poly.entity_id
_entity_poly.type
_entity_poly.pdbx_seq_one_letter_code
_entity_poly.pdbx_strand_id
1 'polypeptide(L)'
;MPQHIERADYLLREGYAIVHPVYFSTYNRRKTLSTWWANESEQYRDSIVKIGKDFRRTIDYLEQRKDIDARNLTYQGFSWGSLMSNTLLAIDPRVRSAFVCVGGLQLPRAQRAIDPALFIRRVRTPIMHITGKLDGIFEYESSQIPMQKLLGTPKRDQKMIVIEGVGPYMAEARSFAR
;
A
#
# COMPACT_ATOMS: atom_id res chain seq x y z
N MET A 1 -9.11 17.81 -5.31
CA MET A 1 -7.69 17.56 -5.03
C MET A 1 -7.56 16.29 -4.22
N PRO A 2 -6.54 15.47 -4.40
CA PRO A 2 -6.29 14.32 -3.54
C PRO A 2 -6.08 14.81 -2.11
N GLN A 3 -6.92 14.36 -1.19
CA GLN A 3 -6.96 14.83 0.21
C GLN A 3 -5.69 14.56 1.03
N HIS A 4 -4.61 14.04 0.42
CA HIS A 4 -3.43 13.57 1.16
C HIS A 4 -2.08 14.04 0.59
N ILE A 5 -2.06 14.89 -0.44
CA ILE A 5 -0.78 15.45 -0.97
C ILE A 5 -0.08 16.29 0.11
N GLU A 6 -0.83 17.00 0.93
CA GLU A 6 -0.28 17.78 2.05
C GLU A 6 0.54 16.93 3.04
N ARG A 7 0.25 15.62 3.13
CA ARG A 7 0.99 14.69 3.99
C ARG A 7 2.35 14.28 3.44
N ALA A 8 2.61 14.61 2.18
CA ALA A 8 3.84 14.26 1.49
C ALA A 8 4.68 15.51 1.11
N ASP A 9 4.28 16.70 1.57
CA ASP A 9 4.97 17.97 1.30
C ASP A 9 6.45 17.94 1.70
N TYR A 10 6.78 17.24 2.78
CA TYR A 10 8.16 17.04 3.22
C TYR A 10 9.02 16.33 2.16
N LEU A 11 8.44 15.38 1.41
CA LEU A 11 9.16 14.68 0.34
C LEU A 11 9.44 15.61 -0.84
N LEU A 12 8.51 16.49 -1.20
CA LEU A 12 8.71 17.49 -2.26
C LEU A 12 9.86 18.44 -1.90
N ARG A 13 9.96 18.85 -0.63
CA ARG A 13 11.03 19.71 -0.14
C ARG A 13 12.40 19.05 -0.20
N GLU A 14 12.45 17.74 -0.09
CA GLU A 14 13.66 16.91 -0.22
C GLU A 14 13.97 16.53 -1.69
N GLY A 15 13.24 17.11 -2.67
CA GLY A 15 13.47 16.90 -4.09
C GLY A 15 12.85 15.63 -4.68
N TYR A 16 11.95 14.95 -3.96
CA TYR A 16 11.22 13.80 -4.50
C TYR A 16 10.05 14.25 -5.37
N ALA A 17 9.83 13.55 -6.47
CA ALA A 17 8.58 13.65 -7.23
C ALA A 17 7.50 12.76 -6.59
N ILE A 18 6.28 13.29 -6.45
CA ILE A 18 5.16 12.52 -5.91
C ILE A 18 4.20 12.20 -7.05
N VAL A 19 3.91 10.92 -7.22
CA VAL A 19 2.94 10.44 -8.19
C VAL A 19 1.76 9.83 -7.45
N HIS A 20 0.58 10.38 -7.70
CA HIS A 20 -0.67 9.88 -7.12
C HIS A 20 -1.58 9.37 -8.24
N PRO A 21 -1.56 8.06 -8.55
CA PRO A 21 -2.36 7.52 -9.62
C PRO A 21 -3.86 7.63 -9.32
N VAL A 22 -4.65 7.99 -10.32
CA VAL A 22 -6.11 7.89 -10.23
C VAL A 22 -6.51 6.47 -10.63
N TYR A 23 -6.53 5.59 -9.66
CA TYR A 23 -6.89 4.19 -9.86
C TYR A 23 -8.35 4.01 -10.27
N PHE A 24 -8.64 2.88 -10.92
CA PHE A 24 -10.02 2.44 -11.13
C PHE A 24 -10.79 2.52 -9.81
N SER A 25 -12.03 3.02 -9.89
CA SER A 25 -12.91 3.22 -8.73
C SER A 25 -12.56 4.40 -7.80
N THR A 26 -11.59 5.23 -8.14
CA THR A 26 -11.26 6.44 -7.37
C THR A 26 -11.59 7.71 -8.15
N TYR A 27 -11.90 8.79 -7.46
CA TYR A 27 -12.18 10.13 -8.02
C TYR A 27 -13.15 10.09 -9.21
N ASN A 28 -12.76 10.65 -10.35
CA ASN A 28 -13.58 10.71 -11.56
C ASN A 28 -13.76 9.36 -12.26
N ARG A 29 -12.96 8.35 -11.88
CA ARG A 29 -13.06 6.97 -12.36
C ARG A 29 -13.95 6.10 -11.49
N ARG A 30 -14.83 6.72 -10.68
CA ARG A 30 -15.80 6.03 -9.83
C ARG A 30 -16.76 5.19 -10.67
N LYS A 31 -16.47 3.93 -10.81
CA LYS A 31 -17.41 2.86 -11.15
C LYS A 31 -17.34 1.84 -10.03
N THR A 32 -18.25 2.01 -9.12
CA THR A 32 -18.68 1.11 -8.04
C THR A 32 -17.77 -0.08 -7.70
N LEU A 33 -16.74 0.16 -6.89
CA LEU A 33 -16.43 -0.79 -5.86
C LEU A 33 -17.57 -0.67 -4.84
N SER A 34 -18.38 -1.68 -4.73
CA SER A 34 -19.45 -1.72 -3.74
C SER A 34 -18.91 -1.77 -2.31
N THR A 35 -17.66 -2.19 -2.15
CA THR A 35 -16.95 -2.29 -0.87
C THR A 35 -15.43 -2.30 -1.05
N TRP A 36 -14.71 -1.75 -0.06
CA TRP A 36 -13.25 -1.87 0.07
C TRP A 36 -12.82 -3.19 0.72
N TRP A 37 -13.76 -3.90 1.31
CA TRP A 37 -13.51 -5.18 1.95
C TRP A 37 -13.39 -6.28 0.90
N ALA A 38 -12.39 -7.13 1.10
CA ALA A 38 -12.18 -8.29 0.25
C ALA A 38 -13.44 -9.17 0.21
N ASN A 39 -13.77 -9.66 -0.96
CA ASN A 39 -14.85 -10.62 -1.17
C ASN A 39 -14.59 -11.43 -2.44
N GLU A 40 -15.34 -12.52 -2.61
CA GLU A 40 -15.13 -13.46 -3.71
C GLU A 40 -15.92 -13.11 -4.99
N SER A 41 -16.55 -11.92 -5.05
CA SER A 41 -17.31 -11.51 -6.25
C SER A 41 -16.39 -11.25 -7.45
N GLU A 42 -16.91 -11.53 -8.64
CA GLU A 42 -16.22 -11.19 -9.90
C GLU A 42 -16.00 -9.70 -10.04
N GLN A 43 -16.96 -8.89 -9.59
CA GLN A 43 -16.85 -7.43 -9.63
C GLN A 43 -15.66 -6.93 -8.80
N TYR A 44 -15.44 -7.50 -7.61
CA TYR A 44 -14.29 -7.16 -6.78
C TYR A 44 -12.99 -7.60 -7.45
N ARG A 45 -12.92 -8.85 -7.93
CA ARG A 45 -11.77 -9.37 -8.69
C ARG A 45 -11.40 -8.47 -9.84
N ASP A 46 -12.37 -8.13 -10.70
CA ASP A 46 -12.13 -7.31 -11.89
C ASP A 46 -11.66 -5.90 -11.54
N SER A 47 -12.15 -5.35 -10.44
CA SER A 47 -11.72 -4.05 -9.94
C SER A 47 -10.26 -4.08 -9.47
N ILE A 48 -9.86 -5.10 -8.71
CA ILE A 48 -8.47 -5.26 -8.24
C ILE A 48 -7.53 -5.50 -9.42
N VAL A 49 -7.93 -6.28 -10.42
CA VAL A 49 -7.14 -6.47 -11.65
C VAL A 49 -6.94 -5.15 -12.40
N LYS A 50 -7.97 -4.31 -12.51
CA LYS A 50 -7.85 -2.99 -13.13
C LYS A 50 -6.93 -2.06 -12.36
N ILE A 51 -7.00 -2.07 -11.03
CA ILE A 51 -6.09 -1.32 -10.16
C ILE A 51 -4.64 -1.77 -10.36
N GLY A 52 -4.39 -3.07 -10.42
CA GLY A 52 -3.06 -3.61 -10.72
C GLY A 52 -2.53 -3.17 -12.09
N LYS A 53 -3.40 -3.13 -13.11
CA LYS A 53 -3.05 -2.62 -14.44
C LYS A 53 -2.73 -1.12 -14.40
N ASP A 54 -3.54 -0.32 -13.70
CA ASP A 54 -3.30 1.11 -13.53
C ASP A 54 -1.95 1.38 -12.83
N PHE A 55 -1.63 0.60 -11.80
CA PHE A 55 -0.33 0.67 -11.11
C PHE A 55 0.85 0.45 -12.07
N ARG A 56 0.82 -0.65 -12.82
CA ARG A 56 1.88 -0.96 -13.78
C ARG A 56 1.99 0.10 -14.88
N ARG A 57 0.85 0.57 -15.39
CA ARG A 57 0.82 1.65 -16.39
C ARG A 57 1.38 2.97 -15.86
N THR A 58 1.17 3.25 -14.58
CA THR A 58 1.79 4.41 -13.95
C THR A 58 3.32 4.30 -13.97
N ILE A 59 3.87 3.12 -13.66
CA ILE A 59 5.32 2.88 -13.71
C ILE A 59 5.83 2.98 -15.16
N ASP A 60 5.12 2.39 -16.14
CA ASP A 60 5.45 2.51 -17.57
C ASP A 60 5.53 3.97 -18.02
N TYR A 61 4.61 4.81 -17.54
CA TYR A 61 4.62 6.25 -17.81
C TYR A 61 5.81 6.95 -17.15
N LEU A 62 6.14 6.62 -15.90
CA LEU A 62 7.26 7.22 -15.20
C LEU A 62 8.60 6.90 -15.88
N GLU A 63 8.76 5.70 -16.41
CA GLU A 63 9.97 5.31 -17.16
C GLU A 63 10.17 6.11 -18.45
N GLN A 64 9.10 6.69 -19.01
CA GLN A 64 9.18 7.54 -20.20
C GLN A 64 9.49 9.00 -19.86
N ARG A 65 9.38 9.41 -18.60
CA ARG A 65 9.65 10.78 -18.14
C ARG A 65 11.14 11.00 -18.00
N LYS A 66 11.65 12.05 -18.66
CA LYS A 66 13.08 12.44 -18.62
C LYS A 66 13.45 13.21 -17.36
N ASP A 67 12.47 13.78 -16.69
CA ASP A 67 12.61 14.58 -15.47
C ASP A 67 12.43 13.76 -14.17
N ILE A 68 12.19 12.44 -14.28
CA ILE A 68 12.01 11.54 -13.16
C ILE A 68 13.01 10.39 -13.24
N ASP A 69 13.73 10.12 -12.16
CA ASP A 69 14.53 8.90 -12.04
C ASP A 69 13.66 7.69 -11.65
N ALA A 70 13.07 7.07 -12.65
CA ALA A 70 12.22 5.90 -12.45
C ALA A 70 12.96 4.64 -11.94
N ARG A 71 14.30 4.67 -11.82
CA ARG A 71 15.08 3.56 -11.21
C ARG A 71 14.98 3.54 -9.69
N ASN A 72 14.52 4.64 -9.08
CA ASN A 72 14.43 4.83 -7.63
C ASN A 72 12.99 5.03 -7.15
N LEU A 73 12.07 4.22 -7.65
CA LEU A 73 10.67 4.28 -7.25
C LEU A 73 10.46 3.74 -5.84
N THR A 74 9.79 4.53 -5.01
CA THR A 74 9.32 4.12 -3.68
C THR A 74 7.79 4.08 -3.66
N TYR A 75 7.23 2.99 -3.18
CA TYR A 75 5.79 2.87 -2.94
C TYR A 75 5.45 3.43 -1.56
N GLN A 76 4.44 4.30 -1.50
CA GLN A 76 3.86 4.74 -0.24
C GLN A 76 2.40 4.29 -0.17
N GLY A 77 2.05 3.54 0.86
CA GLY A 77 0.70 3.04 1.09
C GLY A 77 0.19 3.36 2.48
N PHE A 78 -1.06 3.83 2.56
CA PHE A 78 -1.75 4.08 3.82
C PHE A 78 -3.04 3.28 3.87
N SER A 79 -3.33 2.59 4.99
CA SER A 79 -4.54 1.82 5.21
C SER A 79 -4.79 0.82 4.07
N TRP A 80 -5.80 1.01 3.27
CA TRP A 80 -6.07 0.17 2.10
C TRP A 80 -4.90 0.13 1.10
N GLY A 81 -4.17 1.23 0.93
CA GLY A 81 -2.94 1.25 0.15
C GLY A 81 -1.85 0.36 0.75
N SER A 82 -1.76 0.26 2.07
CA SER A 82 -0.87 -0.69 2.73
C SER A 82 -1.28 -2.14 2.48
N LEU A 83 -2.57 -2.47 2.56
CA LEU A 83 -3.09 -3.79 2.16
C LEU A 83 -2.75 -4.12 0.71
N MET A 84 -2.99 -3.18 -0.21
CA MET A 84 -2.74 -3.36 -1.64
C MET A 84 -1.26 -3.53 -1.97
N SER A 85 -0.34 -3.05 -1.15
CA SER A 85 1.10 -3.24 -1.34
C SER A 85 1.47 -4.72 -1.47
N ASN A 86 0.76 -5.60 -0.76
CA ASN A 86 0.98 -7.05 -0.79
C ASN A 86 0.78 -7.66 -2.21
N THR A 87 -0.11 -7.07 -2.99
CA THR A 87 -0.36 -7.48 -4.37
C THR A 87 0.46 -6.66 -5.37
N LEU A 88 0.46 -5.33 -5.22
CA LEU A 88 1.08 -4.43 -6.19
C LEU A 88 2.60 -4.61 -6.28
N LEU A 89 3.28 -4.76 -5.13
CA LEU A 89 4.72 -5.01 -5.10
C LEU A 89 5.10 -6.42 -5.57
N ALA A 90 4.17 -7.36 -5.48
CA ALA A 90 4.38 -8.72 -5.96
C ALA A 90 4.26 -8.85 -7.49
N ILE A 91 3.52 -7.95 -8.14
CA ILE A 91 3.28 -7.99 -9.59
C ILE A 91 4.20 -7.07 -10.39
N ASP A 92 4.94 -6.17 -9.72
CA ASP A 92 5.88 -5.29 -10.40
C ASP A 92 7.17 -5.08 -9.58
N PRO A 93 8.31 -5.64 -10.01
CA PRO A 93 9.56 -5.58 -9.27
C PRO A 93 10.33 -4.25 -9.45
N ARG A 94 9.82 -3.31 -10.24
CA ARG A 94 10.48 -2.02 -10.52
C ARG A 94 10.46 -1.08 -9.31
N VAL A 95 9.58 -1.32 -8.34
CA VAL A 95 9.56 -0.58 -7.06
C VAL A 95 10.73 -1.04 -6.19
N ARG A 96 11.59 -0.10 -5.80
CA ARG A 96 12.84 -0.39 -5.08
C ARG A 96 12.72 -0.38 -3.58
N SER A 97 11.76 0.33 -3.05
CA SER A 97 11.46 0.37 -1.62
C SER A 97 9.98 0.63 -1.37
N ALA A 98 9.52 0.32 -0.19
CA ALA A 98 8.14 0.59 0.20
C ALA A 98 8.07 1.13 1.62
N PHE A 99 7.18 2.08 1.81
CA PHE A 99 6.79 2.63 3.09
C PHE A 99 5.29 2.47 3.24
N VAL A 100 4.85 1.69 4.20
CA VAL A 100 3.44 1.39 4.39
C VAL A 100 3.01 1.67 5.82
N CYS A 101 1.83 2.25 5.95
CA CYS A 101 1.29 2.67 7.24
C CYS A 101 -0.12 2.11 7.44
N VAL A 102 -0.39 1.69 8.68
CA VAL A 102 -1.74 1.32 9.12
C VAL A 102 -2.36 0.31 8.17
N GLY A 103 -1.80 -0.87 8.09
CA GLY A 103 -2.31 -1.93 7.21
C GLY A 103 -1.98 -3.32 7.71
N GLY A 104 -2.64 -4.27 7.10
CA GLY A 104 -2.49 -5.68 7.43
C GLY A 104 -3.15 -6.54 6.36
N LEU A 105 -3.35 -7.81 6.63
CA LEU A 105 -4.18 -8.69 5.82
C LEU A 105 -5.62 -8.61 6.30
N GLN A 106 -6.56 -8.59 5.37
CA GLN A 106 -7.98 -8.68 5.71
C GLN A 106 -8.37 -10.12 6.02
N LEU A 107 -9.26 -10.30 7.01
CA LEU A 107 -9.83 -11.61 7.33
C LEU A 107 -10.78 -12.14 6.24
N PRO A 108 -11.67 -11.33 5.64
CA PRO A 108 -12.45 -11.77 4.50
C PRO A 108 -11.53 -12.12 3.32
N ARG A 109 -11.78 -13.27 2.71
CA ARG A 109 -10.99 -13.73 1.57
C ARG A 109 -11.49 -13.15 0.27
N ALA A 110 -10.56 -12.98 -0.67
CA ALA A 110 -10.84 -12.69 -2.04
C ALA A 110 -10.68 -13.95 -2.91
N GLN A 111 -11.10 -13.87 -4.16
CA GLN A 111 -10.75 -14.92 -5.13
C GLN A 111 -9.23 -15.10 -5.21
N ARG A 112 -8.78 -16.35 -5.33
CA ARG A 112 -7.34 -16.71 -5.34
C ARG A 112 -6.49 -15.88 -6.32
N ALA A 113 -7.08 -15.46 -7.42
CA ALA A 113 -6.40 -14.65 -8.43
C ALA A 113 -5.97 -13.26 -7.95
N ILE A 114 -6.55 -12.76 -6.86
CA ILE A 114 -6.35 -11.41 -6.35
C ILE A 114 -6.15 -11.34 -4.83
N ASP A 115 -6.17 -12.48 -4.13
CA ASP A 115 -6.05 -12.54 -2.67
C ASP A 115 -4.65 -12.10 -2.22
N PRO A 116 -4.52 -10.98 -1.48
CA PRO A 116 -3.23 -10.45 -1.04
C PRO A 116 -2.40 -11.46 -0.24
N ALA A 117 -3.03 -12.37 0.50
CA ALA A 117 -2.36 -13.40 1.28
C ALA A 117 -1.60 -14.42 0.41
N LEU A 118 -1.99 -14.58 -0.84
CA LEU A 118 -1.29 -15.44 -1.80
C LEU A 118 -0.17 -14.71 -2.57
N PHE A 119 -0.25 -13.39 -2.66
CA PHE A 119 0.76 -12.57 -3.35
C PHE A 119 1.90 -12.16 -2.44
N ILE A 120 1.65 -11.88 -1.17
CA ILE A 120 2.60 -11.33 -0.22
C ILE A 120 3.93 -12.09 -0.14
N ARG A 121 3.89 -13.41 -0.31
CA ARG A 121 5.09 -14.27 -0.32
C ARG A 121 6.01 -14.01 -1.51
N ARG A 122 5.53 -13.32 -2.54
CA ARG A 122 6.29 -12.95 -3.76
C ARG A 122 6.91 -11.56 -3.66
N VAL A 123 6.51 -10.76 -2.69
CA VAL A 123 7.09 -9.44 -2.45
C VAL A 123 8.56 -9.61 -2.08
N ARG A 124 9.45 -8.89 -2.76
CA ARG A 124 10.89 -8.88 -2.49
C ARG A 124 11.41 -7.48 -2.17
N THR A 125 10.57 -6.48 -2.37
CA THR A 125 10.86 -5.07 -2.14
C THR A 125 11.20 -4.84 -0.67
N PRO A 126 12.31 -4.16 -0.33
CA PRO A 126 12.57 -3.66 1.00
C PRO A 126 11.39 -2.85 1.52
N ILE A 127 10.95 -3.13 2.75
CA ILE A 127 9.70 -2.54 3.25
C ILE A 127 9.81 -2.09 4.70
N MET A 128 9.37 -0.86 4.94
CA MET A 128 9.11 -0.34 6.28
C MET A 128 7.60 -0.27 6.52
N HIS A 129 7.14 -0.92 7.56
CA HIS A 129 5.75 -0.94 8.00
C HIS A 129 5.61 -0.20 9.33
N ILE A 130 4.84 0.88 9.38
CA ILE A 130 4.50 1.59 10.61
C ILE A 130 3.04 1.33 10.92
N THR A 131 2.76 0.96 12.15
CA THR A 131 1.42 0.57 12.56
C THR A 131 1.13 0.89 14.01
N GLY A 132 -0.15 1.00 14.36
CA GLY A 132 -0.60 1.16 15.73
C GLY A 132 -1.05 -0.17 16.34
N LYS A 133 -0.70 -0.42 17.59
CA LYS A 133 -1.04 -1.67 18.28
C LYS A 133 -2.54 -1.78 18.56
N LEU A 134 -3.23 -0.65 18.67
CA LEU A 134 -4.67 -0.59 18.94
C LEU A 134 -5.49 -0.35 17.65
N ASP A 135 -4.95 -0.75 16.49
CA ASP A 135 -5.69 -0.66 15.23
C ASP A 135 -6.86 -1.66 15.23
N GLY A 136 -8.09 -1.15 15.29
CA GLY A 136 -9.31 -1.96 15.27
C GLY A 136 -9.78 -2.36 13.86
N ILE A 137 -9.09 -1.90 12.80
CA ILE A 137 -9.40 -2.26 11.40
C ILE A 137 -8.44 -3.36 10.93
N PHE A 138 -7.14 -3.15 11.11
CA PHE A 138 -6.11 -4.15 10.89
C PHE A 138 -5.53 -4.54 12.25
N GLU A 139 -6.23 -5.43 12.91
CA GLU A 139 -5.89 -5.88 14.26
C GLU A 139 -4.45 -6.41 14.32
N TYR A 140 -3.73 -6.07 15.39
CA TYR A 140 -2.29 -6.32 15.48
C TYR A 140 -1.95 -7.81 15.33
N GLU A 141 -2.58 -8.68 16.14
CA GLU A 141 -2.24 -10.10 16.19
C GLU A 141 -2.77 -10.91 15.00
N SER A 142 -4.00 -10.58 14.54
CA SER A 142 -4.70 -11.37 13.51
C SER A 142 -4.48 -10.88 12.07
N SER A 143 -3.97 -9.65 11.89
CA SER A 143 -3.84 -9.00 10.60
C SER A 143 -2.42 -8.49 10.32
N GLN A 144 -1.86 -7.66 11.20
CA GLN A 144 -0.56 -7.01 10.99
C GLN A 144 0.61 -7.99 11.15
N ILE A 145 0.62 -8.76 12.22
CA ILE A 145 1.65 -9.77 12.46
C ILE A 145 1.68 -10.85 11.38
N PRO A 146 0.54 -11.44 10.94
CA PRO A 146 0.52 -12.33 9.79
C PRO A 146 1.06 -11.70 8.51
N MET A 147 0.69 -10.44 8.22
CA MET A 147 1.26 -9.71 7.09
C MET A 147 2.79 -9.68 7.17
N GLN A 148 3.35 -9.24 8.30
CA GLN A 148 4.80 -9.15 8.50
C GLN A 148 5.51 -10.51 8.39
N LYS A 149 4.90 -11.58 8.92
CA LYS A 149 5.46 -12.93 8.88
C LYS A 149 5.46 -13.54 7.49
N LEU A 150 4.44 -13.24 6.68
CA LEU A 150 4.26 -13.82 5.34
C LEU A 150 5.05 -13.11 4.26
N LEU A 151 5.56 -11.90 4.50
CA LEU A 151 6.37 -11.16 3.54
C LEU A 151 7.52 -12.00 3.00
N GLY A 152 7.61 -12.08 1.66
CA GLY A 152 8.72 -12.75 0.99
C GLY A 152 10.02 -11.93 0.96
N THR A 153 9.98 -10.66 1.34
CA THR A 153 11.14 -9.79 1.53
C THR A 153 12.11 -10.41 2.56
N PRO A 154 13.43 -10.44 2.33
CA PRO A 154 14.40 -10.90 3.32
C PRO A 154 14.28 -10.14 4.65
N LYS A 155 14.46 -10.82 5.78
CA LYS A 155 14.27 -10.21 7.11
C LYS A 155 15.13 -8.98 7.36
N ARG A 156 16.36 -8.94 6.83
CA ARG A 156 17.25 -7.78 6.92
C ARG A 156 16.69 -6.53 6.21
N ASP A 157 15.79 -6.73 5.24
CA ASP A 157 15.18 -5.67 4.41
C ASP A 157 13.73 -5.38 4.86
N GLN A 158 13.32 -5.91 6.02
CA GLN A 158 12.03 -5.64 6.64
C GLN A 158 12.24 -4.82 7.92
N LYS A 159 11.44 -3.78 8.09
CA LYS A 159 11.36 -3.04 9.35
C LYS A 159 9.89 -2.86 9.72
N MET A 160 9.53 -3.24 10.93
CA MET A 160 8.21 -2.97 11.51
C MET A 160 8.37 -2.05 12.71
N ILE A 161 7.65 -0.95 12.71
CA ILE A 161 7.57 0.01 13.82
C ILE A 161 6.14 -0.04 14.35
N VAL A 162 6.00 -0.44 15.59
CA VAL A 162 4.71 -0.51 16.28
C VAL A 162 4.62 0.64 17.24
N ILE A 163 3.58 1.44 17.12
CA ILE A 163 3.31 2.56 18.02
C ILE A 163 2.29 2.09 19.06
N GLU A 164 2.74 2.02 20.31
CA GLU A 164 1.87 1.68 21.44
C GLU A 164 0.81 2.76 21.66
N GLY A 165 -0.39 2.37 22.07
CA GLY A 165 -1.46 3.30 22.40
C GLY A 165 -2.13 4.02 21.22
N VAL A 166 -1.75 3.68 19.97
CA VAL A 166 -2.30 4.30 18.75
C VAL A 166 -3.21 3.34 18.02
N GLY A 167 -4.41 3.82 17.69
CA GLY A 167 -5.39 3.13 16.85
C GLY A 167 -5.22 3.42 15.36
N PRO A 168 -6.24 3.11 14.52
CA PRO A 168 -6.18 3.23 13.06
C PRO A 168 -6.05 4.68 12.56
N TYR A 169 -6.33 5.65 13.41
CA TYR A 169 -6.23 7.07 13.10
C TYR A 169 -4.90 7.63 13.56
N MET A 170 -3.83 7.41 12.81
CA MET A 170 -2.51 8.02 13.07
C MET A 170 -2.49 9.56 12.96
N ALA A 171 -3.63 10.20 12.79
CA ALA A 171 -3.74 11.65 12.80
C ALA A 171 -3.30 12.28 14.15
N GLU A 172 -3.38 11.51 15.23
CA GLU A 172 -2.92 11.92 16.56
C GLU A 172 -1.41 11.80 16.74
N ALA A 173 -0.71 11.06 15.88
CA ALA A 173 0.75 10.88 15.95
C ALA A 173 1.55 12.17 15.63
N ARG A 174 0.90 13.25 15.21
CA ARG A 174 1.55 14.57 15.04
C ARG A 174 2.09 15.16 16.34
N SER A 175 1.67 14.67 17.51
CA SER A 175 2.16 15.14 18.81
C SER A 175 3.51 14.56 19.22
N PHE A 176 4.01 13.54 18.53
CA PHE A 176 5.28 12.86 18.87
C PHE A 176 6.48 13.30 18.01
N ALA A 177 6.27 14.24 17.09
CA ALA A 177 7.33 14.78 16.21
C ALA A 177 7.76 16.21 16.64
N ARG A 178 7.85 16.45 17.97
CA ARG A 178 8.49 17.64 18.55
C ARG A 178 9.72 17.24 19.34
#